data_0662b313032e5c38ec69ff5188b8b789
#
_entry.id   0662b313032e5c38ec69ff5188b8b789
#
_cell.length_a   1.000
_cell.length_b   1.000
_cell.length_c   1.000
_cell.angle_alpha   90.00
_cell.angle_beta   90.00
_cell.angle_gamma   90.00
#
_symmetry.space_group_name_H-M   'P 1'
#
loop_
_entity.id
_entity.type
_entity.pdbx_description
1 polymer ?
#
loop_
_entity_poly.entity_id
_entity_poly.type
_entity_poly.pdbx_seq_one_letter_code
_entity_poly.pdbx_strand_id
1 'polypeptide(L)'
;MHVLFPGSFDPPTLGHLALLRRAAALFDRVTVGIFINPDKSYLFTPEERREMIRLATADLPSVFVDVDSGYVADYCKRNEIPLLIRGIRGDGDLPFEKMAEEYNRERGIETLFFFSAPTLADVSSTEVRRRIREGEELSSIVPAEILPILRQKQKDLRAE
;
A
#
# COMPACT_ATOMS: atom_id res chain seq x y z
N MET A 1 -14.57 -14.21 2.63
CA MET A 1 -13.79 -13.66 3.77
C MET A 1 -13.31 -12.26 3.41
N HIS A 2 -13.46 -11.29 4.33
CA HIS A 2 -13.02 -9.91 4.17
C HIS A 2 -11.65 -9.71 4.84
N VAL A 3 -10.71 -9.08 4.12
CA VAL A 3 -9.35 -8.81 4.61
C VAL A 3 -8.96 -7.34 4.42
N LEU A 4 -8.06 -6.83 5.25
CA LEU A 4 -7.49 -5.49 5.14
C LEU A 4 -6.03 -5.57 4.69
N PHE A 5 -5.67 -4.77 3.71
CA PHE A 5 -4.29 -4.51 3.32
C PHE A 5 -3.93 -3.07 3.68
N PRO A 6 -3.37 -2.83 4.87
CA PRO A 6 -3.07 -1.50 5.36
C PRO A 6 -1.72 -0.98 4.85
N GLY A 7 -1.64 0.32 4.60
CA GLY A 7 -0.39 0.97 4.23
C GLY A 7 -0.53 2.47 4.03
N SER A 8 0.58 3.12 3.71
CA SER A 8 0.60 4.54 3.34
C SER A 8 0.36 4.76 1.85
N PHE A 9 0.86 3.87 1.01
CA PHE A 9 0.73 3.91 -0.47
C PHE A 9 1.11 5.28 -1.07
N ASP A 10 2.29 5.77 -0.74
CA ASP A 10 2.75 7.13 -1.08
C ASP A 10 3.98 7.13 -2.01
N PRO A 11 3.82 6.79 -3.29
CA PRO A 11 2.63 6.28 -3.98
C PRO A 11 2.53 4.75 -3.93
N PRO A 12 1.45 4.12 -4.46
CA PRO A 12 1.40 2.68 -4.70
C PRO A 12 2.44 2.27 -5.75
N THR A 13 2.93 1.03 -5.64
CA THR A 13 4.00 0.48 -6.48
C THR A 13 3.58 -0.83 -7.14
N LEU A 14 4.38 -1.34 -8.09
CA LEU A 14 4.18 -2.68 -8.65
C LEU A 14 4.25 -3.78 -7.58
N GLY A 15 5.05 -3.58 -6.52
CA GLY A 15 5.08 -4.50 -5.38
C GLY A 15 3.72 -4.58 -4.66
N HIS A 16 3.10 -3.44 -4.38
CA HIS A 16 1.76 -3.39 -3.79
C HIS A 16 0.72 -4.04 -4.70
N LEU A 17 0.72 -3.72 -5.99
CA LEU A 17 -0.24 -4.27 -6.95
C LEU A 17 -0.12 -5.80 -7.08
N ALA A 18 1.10 -6.34 -7.09
CA ALA A 18 1.32 -7.79 -7.14
C ALA A 18 0.70 -8.50 -5.93
N LEU A 19 0.86 -7.93 -4.72
CA LEU A 19 0.27 -8.47 -3.50
C LEU A 19 -1.26 -8.34 -3.50
N LEU A 20 -1.79 -7.20 -3.97
CA LEU A 20 -3.24 -6.99 -4.08
C LEU A 20 -3.90 -7.96 -5.06
N ARG A 21 -3.27 -8.25 -6.21
CA ARG A 21 -3.76 -9.26 -7.15
C ARG A 21 -3.81 -10.66 -6.53
N ARG A 22 -2.79 -11.03 -5.75
CA ARG A 22 -2.78 -12.30 -5.01
C ARG A 22 -3.89 -12.34 -3.96
N ALA A 23 -4.08 -11.25 -3.21
CA ALA A 23 -5.15 -11.15 -2.23
C ALA A 23 -6.54 -11.23 -2.88
N ALA A 24 -6.75 -10.50 -3.98
CA ALA A 24 -8.02 -10.52 -4.72
C ALA A 24 -8.38 -11.90 -5.30
N ALA A 25 -7.37 -12.74 -5.60
CA ALA A 25 -7.59 -14.12 -6.05
C ALA A 25 -7.96 -15.08 -4.91
N LEU A 26 -7.67 -14.75 -3.66
CA LEU A 26 -7.84 -15.63 -2.50
C LEU A 26 -9.04 -15.24 -1.61
N PHE A 27 -9.44 -13.98 -1.63
CA PHE A 27 -10.43 -13.43 -0.71
C PHE A 27 -11.59 -12.77 -1.44
N ASP A 28 -12.79 -12.89 -0.88
CA ASP A 28 -14.01 -12.34 -1.47
C ASP A 28 -14.03 -10.80 -1.47
N ARG A 29 -13.34 -10.19 -0.50
CA ARG A 29 -13.24 -8.75 -0.35
C ARG A 29 -11.89 -8.34 0.23
N VAL A 30 -11.21 -7.44 -0.44
CA VAL A 30 -9.94 -6.84 0.00
C VAL A 30 -10.16 -5.34 0.15
N THR A 31 -10.03 -4.82 1.36
CA THR A 31 -9.98 -3.38 1.57
C THR A 31 -8.52 -2.93 1.65
N VAL A 32 -8.13 -2.02 0.77
CA VAL A 32 -6.86 -1.30 0.87
C VAL A 32 -7.10 -0.11 1.81
N GLY A 33 -6.53 -0.17 2.99
CA GLY A 33 -6.64 0.90 3.99
C GLY A 33 -5.46 1.86 3.91
N ILE A 34 -5.72 3.11 3.51
CA ILE A 34 -4.72 4.18 3.53
C ILE A 34 -4.75 4.79 4.93
N PHE A 35 -3.75 4.45 5.75
CA PHE A 35 -3.65 4.98 7.10
C PHE A 35 -2.73 6.19 7.14
N ILE A 36 -3.27 7.30 7.69
CA ILE A 36 -2.58 8.58 7.81
C ILE A 36 -1.92 8.64 9.18
N ASN A 37 -0.59 8.62 9.19
CA ASN A 37 0.17 8.88 10.41
C ASN A 37 0.52 10.37 10.46
N PRO A 38 0.06 11.14 11.47
CA PRO A 38 0.32 12.58 11.57
C PRO A 38 1.81 12.92 11.75
N ASP A 39 2.62 11.96 12.21
CA ASP A 39 4.07 12.13 12.39
C ASP A 39 4.88 11.92 11.12
N LYS A 40 4.21 11.58 10.00
CA LYS A 40 4.87 11.35 8.70
C LYS A 40 4.53 12.45 7.70
N SER A 41 5.55 12.81 6.90
CA SER A 41 5.36 13.62 5.70
C SER A 41 5.07 12.74 4.50
N TYR A 42 4.12 13.15 3.69
CA TYR A 42 3.70 12.42 2.48
C TYR A 42 3.91 13.30 1.23
N LEU A 43 4.22 12.67 0.12
CA LEU A 43 4.36 13.36 -1.17
C LEU A 43 3.00 13.61 -1.83
N PHE A 44 2.05 12.72 -1.60
CA PHE A 44 0.69 12.78 -2.17
C PHE A 44 -0.36 12.92 -1.07
N THR A 45 -1.42 13.65 -1.37
CA THR A 45 -2.58 13.76 -0.48
C THR A 45 -3.27 12.40 -0.31
N PRO A 46 -4.08 12.19 0.73
CA PRO A 46 -4.86 10.96 0.87
C PRO A 46 -5.77 10.69 -0.33
N GLU A 47 -6.36 11.74 -0.92
CA GLU A 47 -7.24 11.68 -2.09
C GLU A 47 -6.45 11.23 -3.34
N GLU A 48 -5.28 11.79 -3.57
CA GLU A 48 -4.39 11.38 -4.66
C GLU A 48 -3.99 9.91 -4.53
N ARG A 49 -3.62 9.47 -3.33
CA ARG A 49 -3.25 8.07 -3.06
C ARG A 49 -4.42 7.11 -3.26
N ARG A 50 -5.62 7.49 -2.79
CA ARG A 50 -6.86 6.75 -3.01
C ARG A 50 -7.15 6.59 -4.50
N GLU A 51 -7.07 7.67 -5.26
CA GLU A 51 -7.30 7.65 -6.71
C GLU A 51 -6.27 6.78 -7.43
N MET A 52 -5.00 6.87 -7.08
CA MET A 52 -3.95 6.02 -7.66
C MET A 52 -4.22 4.53 -7.43
N ILE A 53 -4.62 4.12 -6.22
CA ILE A 53 -4.95 2.72 -5.96
C ILE A 53 -6.18 2.32 -6.76
N ARG A 54 -7.23 3.16 -6.80
CA ARG A 54 -8.45 2.90 -7.57
C ARG A 54 -8.16 2.67 -9.06
N LEU A 55 -7.29 3.49 -9.64
CA LEU A 55 -6.87 3.34 -11.03
C LEU A 55 -6.07 2.04 -11.24
N ALA A 56 -5.11 1.75 -10.37
CA ALA A 56 -4.24 0.58 -10.48
C ALA A 56 -4.98 -0.76 -10.24
N THR A 57 -6.15 -0.72 -9.60
CA THR A 57 -6.95 -1.91 -9.26
C THR A 57 -8.32 -1.93 -9.93
N ALA A 58 -8.52 -1.12 -10.97
CA ALA A 58 -9.82 -0.99 -11.65
C ALA A 58 -10.35 -2.31 -12.25
N ASP A 59 -9.45 -3.25 -12.56
CA ASP A 59 -9.73 -4.60 -13.04
C ASP A 59 -9.97 -5.63 -11.91
N LEU A 60 -9.91 -5.22 -10.64
CA LEU A 60 -10.08 -6.07 -9.47
C LEU A 60 -11.37 -5.72 -8.71
N PRO A 61 -12.52 -6.30 -9.08
CA PRO A 61 -13.83 -5.90 -8.52
C PRO A 61 -14.00 -6.20 -7.03
N SER A 62 -13.18 -7.09 -6.48
CA SER A 62 -13.16 -7.41 -5.04
C SER A 62 -12.31 -6.45 -4.20
N VAL A 63 -11.60 -5.50 -4.83
CA VAL A 63 -10.73 -4.53 -4.14
C VAL A 63 -11.46 -3.21 -3.92
N PHE A 64 -11.46 -2.75 -2.68
CA PHE A 64 -12.04 -1.49 -2.23
C PHE A 64 -10.96 -0.64 -1.58
N VAL A 65 -11.08 0.67 -1.62
CA VAL A 65 -10.11 1.59 -1.03
C VAL A 65 -10.78 2.48 -0.01
N ASP A 66 -10.19 2.57 1.17
CA ASP A 66 -10.65 3.45 2.24
C ASP A 66 -9.49 4.24 2.85
N VAL A 67 -9.80 5.36 3.49
CA VAL A 67 -8.84 6.26 4.15
C VAL A 67 -9.23 6.42 5.60
N ASP A 68 -8.28 6.22 6.50
CA ASP A 68 -8.50 6.36 7.94
C ASP A 68 -7.28 7.01 8.62
N SER A 69 -7.52 7.77 9.68
CA SER A 69 -6.48 8.43 10.49
C SER A 69 -6.26 7.76 11.85
N GLY A 70 -7.01 6.70 12.13
CA GLY A 70 -6.92 5.95 13.38
C GLY A 70 -5.93 4.79 13.32
N TYR A 71 -5.95 3.98 14.36
CA TYR A 71 -5.15 2.76 14.41
C TYR A 71 -5.77 1.64 13.56
N VAL A 72 -4.91 0.85 12.91
CA VAL A 72 -5.32 -0.27 12.06
C VAL A 72 -6.23 -1.25 12.82
N ALA A 73 -5.88 -1.58 14.07
CA ALA A 73 -6.66 -2.48 14.90
C ALA A 73 -8.08 -1.97 15.19
N ASP A 74 -8.22 -0.66 15.42
CA ASP A 74 -9.54 -0.06 15.68
C ASP A 74 -10.39 -0.03 14.40
N TYR A 75 -9.76 0.26 13.26
CA TYR A 75 -10.42 0.15 11.95
C TYR A 75 -10.94 -1.27 11.71
N CYS A 76 -10.11 -2.29 11.94
CA CYS A 76 -10.51 -3.68 11.79
C CYS A 76 -11.72 -4.04 12.67
N LYS A 77 -11.71 -3.63 13.94
CA LYS A 77 -12.82 -3.88 14.86
C LYS A 77 -14.12 -3.21 14.40
N ARG A 78 -14.04 -1.92 14.01
CA ARG A 78 -15.24 -1.18 13.53
C ARG A 78 -15.85 -1.78 12.27
N ASN A 79 -15.03 -2.39 11.42
CA ASN A 79 -15.45 -2.96 10.14
C ASN A 79 -15.55 -4.49 10.14
N GLU A 80 -15.44 -5.13 11.31
CA GLU A 80 -15.52 -6.57 11.48
C GLU A 80 -14.54 -7.35 10.57
N ILE A 81 -13.32 -6.84 10.43
CA ILE A 81 -12.26 -7.44 9.62
C ILE A 81 -11.31 -8.22 10.53
N PRO A 82 -11.32 -9.56 10.51
CA PRO A 82 -10.51 -10.36 11.43
C PRO A 82 -9.07 -10.58 10.95
N LEU A 83 -8.73 -10.18 9.74
CA LEU A 83 -7.51 -10.59 9.06
C LEU A 83 -6.83 -9.43 8.33
N LEU A 84 -5.53 -9.27 8.57
CA LEU A 84 -4.65 -8.35 7.84
C LEU A 84 -3.78 -9.11 6.84
N ILE A 85 -3.44 -8.45 5.74
CA ILE A 85 -2.37 -8.87 4.84
C ILE A 85 -1.21 -7.87 4.94
N ARG A 86 0.00 -8.41 5.12
CA ARG A 86 1.23 -7.63 5.13
C ARG A 86 2.21 -8.17 4.11
N GLY A 87 2.89 -7.29 3.39
CA GLY A 87 3.95 -7.66 2.44
C GLY A 87 5.31 -7.73 3.11
N ILE A 88 6.04 -8.81 2.87
CA ILE A 88 7.44 -8.99 3.27
C ILE A 88 8.31 -8.94 2.02
N ARG A 89 9.27 -8.02 1.97
CA ARG A 89 10.21 -7.85 0.85
C ARG A 89 11.52 -8.57 1.09
N GLY A 90 11.93 -8.68 2.35
CA GLY A 90 13.18 -9.32 2.74
C GLY A 90 13.31 -9.44 4.26
N ASP A 91 14.42 -10.01 4.70
CA ASP A 91 14.65 -10.31 6.12
C ASP A 91 14.63 -9.07 7.02
N GLY A 92 14.98 -7.90 6.49
CA GLY A 92 14.96 -6.63 7.21
C GLY A 92 13.56 -6.17 7.66
N ASP A 93 12.49 -6.61 6.98
CA ASP A 93 11.12 -6.28 7.35
C ASP A 93 10.62 -7.12 8.55
N LEU A 94 11.16 -8.34 8.73
CA LEU A 94 10.64 -9.34 9.66
C LEU A 94 10.56 -8.90 11.14
N PRO A 95 11.58 -8.26 11.74
CA PRO A 95 11.51 -7.88 13.16
C PRO A 95 10.39 -6.88 13.43
N PHE A 96 10.22 -5.90 12.54
CA PHE A 96 9.18 -4.89 12.66
C PHE A 96 7.77 -5.47 12.44
N GLU A 97 7.62 -6.31 11.41
CA GLU A 97 6.36 -6.94 11.09
C GLU A 97 5.92 -7.95 12.18
N LYS A 98 6.87 -8.62 12.83
CA LYS A 98 6.58 -9.50 13.96
C LYS A 98 6.01 -8.74 15.16
N MET A 99 6.57 -7.60 15.51
CA MET A 99 6.03 -6.74 16.58
C MET A 99 4.61 -6.26 16.26
N ALA A 100 4.38 -5.85 15.00
CA ALA A 100 3.06 -5.41 14.55
C ALA A 100 2.04 -6.56 14.60
N GLU A 101 2.45 -7.77 14.23
CA GLU A 101 1.62 -8.97 14.30
C GLU A 101 1.21 -9.29 15.75
N GLU A 102 2.16 -9.32 16.69
CA GLU A 102 1.89 -9.56 18.11
C GLU A 102 0.87 -8.54 18.65
N TYR A 103 1.05 -7.26 18.34
CA TYR A 103 0.13 -6.19 18.73
C TYR A 103 -1.29 -6.41 18.19
N ASN A 104 -1.42 -6.82 16.93
CA ASN A 104 -2.71 -7.07 16.29
C ASN A 104 -3.37 -8.34 16.85
N ARG A 105 -2.61 -9.41 17.04
CA ARG A 105 -3.10 -10.70 17.57
C ARG A 105 -3.66 -10.57 19.00
N GLU A 106 -3.01 -9.79 19.87
CA GLU A 106 -3.55 -9.47 21.21
C GLU A 106 -4.91 -8.79 21.15
N ARG A 107 -5.26 -8.19 19.99
CA ARG A 107 -6.54 -7.52 19.74
C ARG A 107 -7.52 -8.36 18.93
N GLY A 108 -7.21 -9.64 18.73
CA GLY A 108 -8.06 -10.60 18.01
C GLY A 108 -8.01 -10.44 16.48
N ILE A 109 -6.93 -9.87 15.94
CA ILE A 109 -6.75 -9.66 14.50
C ILE A 109 -5.54 -10.46 14.05
N GLU A 110 -5.76 -11.42 13.15
CA GLU A 110 -4.70 -12.23 12.59
C GLU A 110 -3.97 -11.52 11.45
N THR A 111 -2.72 -11.89 11.20
CA THR A 111 -1.91 -11.32 10.12
C THR A 111 -1.37 -12.43 9.21
N LEU A 112 -1.64 -12.29 7.90
CA LEU A 112 -1.04 -13.11 6.86
C LEU A 112 0.11 -12.34 6.19
N PHE A 113 1.25 -12.99 6.07
CA PHE A 113 2.41 -12.46 5.39
C PHE A 113 2.50 -12.98 3.96
N PHE A 114 2.52 -12.06 3.01
CA PHE A 114 2.79 -12.34 1.61
C PHE A 114 4.20 -11.92 1.26
N PHE A 115 5.03 -12.86 0.83
CA PHE A 115 6.36 -12.53 0.35
C PHE A 115 6.30 -11.93 -1.05
N SER A 116 7.00 -10.81 -1.24
CA SER A 116 7.17 -10.18 -2.55
C SER A 116 7.98 -11.10 -3.47
N ALA A 117 7.70 -11.02 -4.77
CA ALA A 117 8.56 -11.69 -5.75
C ALA A 117 9.98 -11.10 -5.70
N PRO A 118 11.04 -11.91 -5.87
CA PRO A 118 12.42 -11.41 -5.83
C PRO A 118 12.68 -10.24 -6.79
N THR A 119 12.03 -10.22 -7.95
CA THR A 119 12.11 -9.14 -8.94
C THR A 119 11.50 -7.81 -8.48
N LEU A 120 10.72 -7.82 -7.41
CA LEU A 120 10.06 -6.65 -6.82
C LEU A 120 10.57 -6.30 -5.42
N ALA A 121 11.59 -6.99 -4.93
CA ALA A 121 12.14 -6.79 -3.57
C ALA A 121 12.65 -5.34 -3.36
N ASP A 122 13.27 -4.75 -4.38
CA ASP A 122 13.81 -3.38 -4.33
C ASP A 122 12.77 -2.31 -4.69
N VAL A 123 11.55 -2.71 -5.07
CA VAL A 123 10.48 -1.78 -5.42
C VAL A 123 9.80 -1.26 -4.15
N SER A 124 9.98 0.02 -3.86
CA SER A 124 9.42 0.68 -2.69
C SER A 124 8.87 2.07 -3.01
N SER A 125 7.93 2.56 -2.21
CA SER A 125 7.44 3.94 -2.32
C SER A 125 8.55 4.96 -2.08
N THR A 126 9.52 4.65 -1.23
CA THR A 126 10.70 5.49 -0.99
C THR A 126 11.53 5.67 -2.26
N GLU A 127 11.79 4.59 -2.98
CA GLU A 127 12.51 4.64 -4.26
C GLU A 127 11.71 5.40 -5.32
N VAL A 128 10.39 5.21 -5.39
CA VAL A 128 9.54 5.99 -6.30
C VAL A 128 9.62 7.48 -6.00
N ARG A 129 9.52 7.89 -4.73
CA ARG A 129 9.64 9.31 -4.33
C ARG A 129 11.00 9.90 -4.66
N ARG A 130 12.08 9.12 -4.50
CA ARG A 130 13.43 9.55 -4.92
C ARG A 130 13.45 9.83 -6.43
N ARG A 131 13.00 8.88 -7.24
CA ARG A 131 12.97 9.03 -8.70
C ARG A 131 12.08 10.20 -9.16
N ILE A 132 10.96 10.44 -8.47
CA ILE A 132 10.12 11.61 -8.75
C ILE A 132 10.91 12.90 -8.56
N ARG A 133 11.64 13.07 -7.45
CA ARG A 133 12.43 14.29 -7.18
C ARG A 133 13.59 14.46 -8.16
N GLU A 134 14.23 13.36 -8.54
CA GLU A 134 15.38 13.37 -9.47
C GLU A 134 14.96 13.35 -10.93
N GLY A 135 13.68 13.15 -11.22
CA GLY A 135 13.11 13.12 -12.55
C GLY A 135 13.52 11.90 -13.36
N GLU A 136 13.78 10.79 -12.68
CA GLU A 136 14.12 9.52 -13.29
C GLU A 136 12.88 8.78 -13.83
N GLU A 137 13.13 7.72 -14.62
CA GLU A 137 12.08 6.87 -15.19
C GLU A 137 11.35 6.06 -14.10
N LEU A 138 10.02 6.00 -14.22
CA LEU A 138 9.13 5.40 -13.21
C LEU A 138 8.44 4.12 -13.68
N SER A 139 8.33 3.89 -15.00
CA SER A 139 7.48 2.83 -15.57
C SER A 139 7.82 1.41 -15.12
N SER A 140 9.08 1.20 -14.69
CA SER A 140 9.55 -0.12 -14.23
C SER A 140 9.18 -0.45 -12.78
N ILE A 141 8.66 0.52 -12.00
CA ILE A 141 8.42 0.34 -10.56
C ILE A 141 7.01 0.72 -10.09
N VAL A 142 6.20 1.31 -10.99
CA VAL A 142 4.81 1.71 -10.68
C VAL A 142 3.84 1.17 -11.72
N PRO A 143 2.55 0.99 -11.36
CA PRO A 143 1.50 0.66 -12.32
C PRO A 143 1.41 1.72 -13.44
N ALA A 144 1.19 1.26 -14.68
CA ALA A 144 1.10 2.15 -15.83
C ALA A 144 -0.06 3.16 -15.72
N GLU A 145 -1.13 2.76 -15.08
CA GLU A 145 -2.36 3.55 -14.90
C GLU A 145 -2.13 4.84 -14.10
N ILE A 146 -1.12 4.86 -13.23
CA ILE A 146 -0.82 6.02 -12.38
C ILE A 146 0.35 6.88 -12.88
N LEU A 147 1.04 6.46 -13.93
CA LEU A 147 2.16 7.22 -14.51
C LEU A 147 1.82 8.68 -14.85
N PRO A 148 0.63 9.00 -15.42
CA PRO A 148 0.29 10.40 -15.70
C PRO A 148 0.31 11.28 -14.45
N ILE A 149 -0.22 10.79 -13.32
CA ILE A 149 -0.25 11.51 -12.04
C ILE A 149 1.18 11.74 -11.53
N LEU A 150 2.02 10.70 -11.56
CA LEU A 150 3.40 10.78 -11.08
C LEU A 150 4.26 11.71 -11.95
N ARG A 151 4.08 11.66 -13.26
CA ARG A 151 4.81 12.56 -14.20
C ARG A 151 4.39 14.01 -14.04
N GLN A 152 3.12 14.28 -13.72
CA GLN A 152 2.69 15.63 -13.39
C GLN A 152 3.37 16.12 -12.12
N LYS A 153 3.43 15.28 -11.07
CA LYS A 153 4.13 15.61 -9.82
C LYS A 153 5.63 15.87 -10.04
N GLN A 154 6.29 15.11 -10.92
CA GLN A 154 7.68 15.38 -11.31
C GLN A 154 7.87 16.78 -11.95
N LYS A 155 6.93 17.19 -12.80
CA LYS A 155 6.98 18.52 -13.44
C LYS A 155 6.76 19.63 -12.41
N ASP A 156 5.78 19.47 -11.53
CA ASP A 156 5.45 20.46 -10.50
C ASP A 156 6.63 20.73 -9.57
N LEU A 157 7.30 19.66 -9.09
CA LEU A 157 8.48 19.78 -8.22
C LEU A 157 9.71 20.38 -8.88
N ARG A 158 9.79 20.34 -10.22
CA ARG A 158 10.88 20.97 -10.97
C ARG A 158 10.62 22.45 -11.28
N ALA A 159 9.38 22.87 -11.18
CA ALA A 159 8.97 24.26 -11.42
C ALA A 159 9.07 25.14 -10.16
N GLU A 160 9.21 24.50 -8.97
CA GLU A 160 9.46 25.17 -7.68
C GLU A 160 10.97 25.48 -7.49
#